data_6e5dbfc89f3ebe9b259e9d590b488b31
#
_entry.id   6e5dbfc89f3ebe9b259e9d590b488b31
#
_cell.length_a   1.000
_cell.length_b   1.000
_cell.length_c   1.000
_cell.angle_alpha   90.00
_cell.angle_beta   90.00
_cell.angle_gamma   90.00
#
_symmetry.space_group_name_H-M   'P 1'
#
loop_
_entity.id
_entity.type
_entity.pdbx_description
1 polymer ?
#
loop_
_entity_poly.entity_id
_entity_poly.type
_entity_poly.pdbx_seq_one_letter_code
_entity_poly.pdbx_strand_id
1 'polypeptide(L)' 'MTISEIVQMTNDFPEDRTVPAKLKKEIGKATGKDKVFLQRLVEGLFVTARSPEDIAAIRKVF' A
#
# COMPACT_ATOMS: atom_id res chain seq x y z
N MET A 1 9.72 -1.27 9.19
CA MET A 1 9.31 0.14 9.02
C MET A 1 8.31 0.51 10.13
N THR A 2 8.36 1.75 10.56
CA THR A 2 7.33 2.25 11.47
C THR A 2 6.05 2.54 10.68
N ILE A 3 4.92 2.66 11.39
CA ILE A 3 3.64 3.01 10.74
C ILE A 3 3.76 4.34 10.00
N SER A 4 4.42 5.33 10.62
CA SER A 4 4.63 6.64 9.98
C SER A 4 5.40 6.53 8.67
N GLU A 5 6.45 5.72 8.64
CA GLU A 5 7.22 5.48 7.42
C GLU A 5 6.39 4.80 6.34
N ILE A 6 5.55 3.85 6.74
CA ILE A 6 4.69 3.15 5.79
C ILE A 6 3.67 4.10 5.18
N VAL A 7 3.06 4.97 6.00
CA VAL A 7 2.11 5.98 5.50
C VAL A 7 2.80 6.90 4.50
N GLN A 8 4.01 7.36 4.81
CA GLN A 8 4.77 8.21 3.89
C GLN A 8 5.11 7.49 2.59
N MET A 9 5.45 6.21 2.69
CA MET A 9 5.73 5.39 1.50
C MET A 9 4.50 5.30 0.59
N THR A 10 3.30 5.14 1.15
CA THR A 10 2.09 5.04 0.34
C THR A 10 1.79 6.32 -0.42
N ASN A 11 2.28 7.48 0.06
CA ASN A 11 2.12 8.75 -0.64
C ASN A 11 2.94 8.82 -1.92
N ASP A 12 3.93 7.95 -2.10
CA ASP A 12 4.75 7.91 -3.30
C ASP A 12 4.05 7.18 -4.45
N PHE A 13 2.97 6.47 -4.18
CA PHE A 13 2.18 5.82 -5.21
C PHE A 13 1.27 6.88 -5.90
N PRO A 14 1.08 6.86 -7.23
CA PRO A 14 1.51 5.82 -8.17
C PRO A 14 2.89 6.05 -8.81
N GLU A 15 3.59 7.11 -8.46
CA GLU A 15 4.91 7.39 -9.04
C GLU A 15 5.88 6.25 -8.76
N ASP A 16 5.85 5.70 -7.55
CA ASP A 16 6.61 4.50 -7.19
C ASP A 16 5.68 3.30 -7.20
N ARG A 17 5.75 2.50 -8.27
CA ARG A 17 4.89 1.32 -8.43
C ARG A 17 5.32 0.11 -7.61
N THR A 18 6.42 0.20 -6.88
CA THR A 18 6.82 -0.85 -5.95
C THR A 18 6.08 -0.76 -4.61
N VAL A 19 5.37 0.34 -4.37
CA VAL A 19 4.64 0.57 -3.12
C VAL A 19 3.66 -0.56 -2.78
N PRO A 20 2.81 -1.06 -3.70
CA PRO A 20 1.90 -2.15 -3.36
C PRO A 20 2.63 -3.38 -2.81
N ALA A 21 3.73 -3.79 -3.44
CA ALA A 21 4.50 -4.94 -2.98
C ALA A 21 5.11 -4.70 -1.61
N LYS A 22 5.65 -3.51 -1.38
CA LYS A 22 6.23 -3.14 -0.09
C LYS A 22 5.16 -3.12 1.00
N LEU A 23 3.99 -2.57 0.69
CA LEU A 23 2.89 -2.51 1.65
C LEU A 23 2.42 -3.92 2.01
N LYS A 24 2.27 -4.80 1.03
CA LYS A 24 1.87 -6.19 1.30
C LYS A 24 2.86 -6.87 2.24
N LYS A 25 4.16 -6.65 2.03
CA LYS A 25 5.20 -7.21 2.89
C LYS A 25 5.06 -6.72 4.33
N GLU A 26 4.78 -5.43 4.51
CA GLU A 26 4.59 -4.87 5.85
C GLU A 26 3.32 -5.39 6.52
N ILE A 27 2.24 -5.57 5.74
CA ILE A 27 1.01 -6.18 6.26
C ILE A 27 1.28 -7.60 6.77
N GLY A 28 2.08 -8.36 6.05
CA GLY A 28 2.44 -9.71 6.45
C GLY A 28 3.20 -9.77 7.77
N LYS A 29 3.92 -8.71 8.14
CA LYS A 29 4.66 -8.61 9.40
C LYS A 29 3.83 -8.05 10.54
N ALA A 30 2.74 -7.37 10.22
CA ALA A 30 1.92 -6.67 11.22
C ALA A 30 0.94 -7.63 11.87
N THR A 31 0.51 -7.27 13.08
CA THR A 31 -0.49 -8.03 13.83
C THR A 31 -1.48 -7.07 14.48
N GLY A 32 -2.67 -7.57 14.83
CA GLY A 32 -3.67 -6.80 15.58
C GLY A 32 -4.12 -5.55 14.86
N LYS A 33 -4.14 -4.44 15.60
CA LYS A 33 -4.63 -3.16 15.09
C LYS A 33 -3.77 -2.62 13.95
N ASP A 34 -2.47 -2.85 14.00
CA ASP A 34 -1.57 -2.39 12.96
C ASP A 34 -1.90 -3.03 11.62
N LYS A 35 -2.19 -4.33 11.63
CA LYS A 35 -2.56 -5.05 10.42
C LYS A 35 -3.83 -4.45 9.80
N VAL A 36 -4.85 -4.19 10.62
CA VAL A 36 -6.11 -3.59 10.16
C VAL A 36 -5.85 -2.21 9.56
N PHE A 37 -5.05 -1.40 10.23
CA PHE A 37 -4.71 -0.07 9.75
C PHE A 37 -4.00 -0.13 8.39
N LEU A 38 -3.01 -1.00 8.25
CA LEU A 38 -2.26 -1.14 7.01
C LEU A 38 -3.14 -1.65 5.87
N GLN A 39 -4.08 -2.55 6.16
CA GLN A 39 -5.02 -3.03 5.15
C GLN A 39 -5.90 -1.90 4.61
N ARG A 40 -6.24 -0.92 5.45
CA ARG A 40 -6.99 0.26 4.99
C ARG A 40 -6.17 1.15 4.06
N LEU A 41 -4.86 1.14 4.19
CA LEU A 41 -4.00 1.90 3.27
C LEU A 41 -4.07 1.35 1.85
N VAL A 42 -4.40 0.07 1.69
CA VAL A 42 -4.61 -0.52 0.35
C VAL A 42 -5.75 0.19 -0.37
N GLU A 43 -6.85 0.48 0.33
CA GLU A 43 -7.96 1.23 -0.25
C GLU A 43 -7.51 2.62 -0.68
N GLY A 44 -6.65 3.25 0.11
CA GLY A 44 -6.07 4.54 -0.25
C GLY A 44 -5.27 4.49 -1.53
N LEU A 45 -4.57 3.38 -1.80
CA LEU A 45 -3.84 3.22 -3.05
C LEU A 45 -4.80 3.23 -4.25
N PHE A 46 -5.96 2.57 -4.14
CA PHE A 46 -6.97 2.60 -5.20
C PHE A 46 -7.50 4.01 -5.44
N VAL A 47 -7.65 4.79 -4.38
CA VAL A 47 -8.14 6.17 -4.48
C VAL A 47 -7.12 7.07 -5.20
N THR A 48 -5.83 6.86 -4.95
CA THR A 48 -4.77 7.67 -5.57
C THR A 48 -4.36 7.18 -6.95
N ALA A 49 -4.76 5.97 -7.34
CA ALA A 49 -4.47 5.43 -8.66
C ALA A 49 -5.08 6.32 -9.74
N ARG A 50 -4.29 6.60 -10.79
CA ARG A 50 -4.68 7.53 -11.86
C ARG A 50 -4.97 6.85 -13.17
N SER A 51 -4.53 5.61 -13.34
CA SER A 51 -4.65 4.91 -14.60
C SER A 51 -4.98 3.43 -14.37
N PRO A 52 -5.48 2.73 -15.41
CA PRO A 52 -5.69 1.28 -15.29
C PRO A 52 -4.43 0.51 -14.92
N GLU A 53 -3.26 0.99 -15.37
CA GLU A 53 -1.98 0.37 -15.05
C GLU A 53 -1.67 0.46 -13.55
N ASP A 54 -2.03 1.57 -12.92
CA ASP A 54 -1.84 1.74 -11.48
C ASP A 54 -2.73 0.76 -10.70
N ILE A 55 -3.98 0.62 -11.12
CA ILE A 55 -4.90 -0.32 -10.50
C ILE A 55 -4.41 -1.75 -10.70
N ALA A 56 -3.91 -2.07 -11.89
CA ALA A 56 -3.35 -3.38 -12.18
C ALA A 56 -2.14 -3.68 -11.27
N ALA A 57 -1.30 -2.68 -11.01
CA ALA A 57 -0.15 -2.85 -10.14
C ALA A 57 -0.58 -3.23 -8.72
N ILE A 58 -1.68 -2.65 -8.21
CA ILE A 58 -2.22 -3.00 -6.90
C ILE A 58 -2.80 -4.41 -6.93
N ARG A 59 -3.63 -4.72 -7.92
CA ARG A 59 -4.30 -6.02 -8.03
C ARG A 59 -3.33 -7.18 -8.24
N LYS A 60 -2.21 -6.93 -8.88
CA LYS A 60 -1.17 -7.94 -9.10
C LYS A 60 -0.59 -8.44 -7.78
N VAL A 61 -0.57 -7.59 -6.78
CA VAL A 61 0.00 -7.89 -5.47
C VAL A 61 -1.09 -8.34 -4.49
N PHE A 62 -2.24 -7.72 -4.56
CA PHE A 62 -3.37 -8.00 -3.69
C PHE A 62 -4.49 -8.66 -4.48
#